data_82f278ccc6c840c0a999eba95503b934
#
_entry.id   82f278ccc6c840c0a999eba95503b934
#
_cell.length_a   1.000
_cell.length_b   1.000
_cell.length_c   1.000
_cell.angle_alpha   90.00
_cell.angle_beta   90.00
_cell.angle_gamma   90.00
#
_symmetry.space_group_name_H-M   'P 1'
#
loop_
_entity.id
_entity.type
_entity.pdbx_description
1 polymer ?
#
loop_
_entity_poly.entity_id
_entity_poly.type
_entity_poly.pdbx_seq_one_letter_code
_entity_poly.pdbx_strand_id
1 'polypeptide(L)'
;MGIKASHDLVINLDDYSKTPKYMQLANTIVHAVEDGMLVVGDKLPSVNRLLIEHDISRDTVVRAYDVLKREQLIESVPGKGYYVKSKQEGKRPRILLLFNKLSAHKKLIYDAFSATLGDGASISFYIYNNDFKLFKKIIQSSLHRDFTHFVLISHFLEGGENALDVIREIPPEKLVILDKKIEGVCGEFTSIYQDFQHDMYLALIALKESISRYRRLKLIFPNYTYHPGSIKDGFLKFCAEYAFDGAVAHDIGTEWIRKGDVFINLMEDDLVTLIKRCRKLGLQVGKDVGIISYNETPLKEILLDGITTISTDFSLIGKTAAQCIRDGRSIHQANPFHIKVRKSL
;
A
#
# COMPACT_ATOMS: atom_id res chain seq x y z
N MET A 1 34.57 -28.59 22.30
CA MET A 1 34.00 -27.69 21.28
C MET A 1 33.70 -26.37 21.95
N GLY A 2 34.47 -25.32 21.71
CA GLY A 2 34.29 -24.02 22.35
C GLY A 2 33.10 -23.31 21.77
N ILE A 3 32.21 -22.85 22.65
CA ILE A 3 31.04 -21.99 22.32
C ILE A 3 31.63 -20.67 21.84
N LYS A 4 31.59 -20.39 20.54
CA LYS A 4 31.84 -19.04 20.01
C LYS A 4 30.72 -18.13 20.48
N ALA A 5 31.06 -17.15 21.31
CA ALA A 5 30.14 -16.05 21.60
C ALA A 5 29.92 -15.27 20.28
N SER A 6 28.67 -14.94 19.96
CA SER A 6 28.32 -14.13 18.76
C SER A 6 28.86 -12.70 18.94
N HIS A 7 30.15 -12.49 18.62
CA HIS A 7 30.78 -11.18 18.79
C HIS A 7 30.46 -10.18 17.67
N ASP A 8 29.84 -10.60 16.56
CA ASP A 8 29.74 -9.81 15.32
C ASP A 8 28.32 -9.67 14.76
N LEU A 9 27.27 -9.93 15.54
CA LEU A 9 25.89 -9.68 15.05
C LEU A 9 25.63 -8.17 15.01
N VAL A 10 25.72 -7.58 13.81
CA VAL A 10 25.38 -6.17 13.60
C VAL A 10 23.86 -6.03 13.60
N ILE A 11 23.32 -5.45 14.66
CA ILE A 11 21.90 -5.13 14.77
C ILE A 11 21.70 -3.66 14.39
N ASN A 12 21.05 -3.42 13.29
CA ASN A 12 20.70 -2.09 12.82
C ASN A 12 19.20 -1.94 12.82
N LEU A 13 18.66 -1.14 13.73
CA LEU A 13 17.23 -0.82 13.81
C LEU A 13 16.97 0.49 13.10
N ASP A 14 16.08 0.45 12.13
CA ASP A 14 15.73 1.57 11.27
C ASP A 14 14.51 2.31 11.82
N ASP A 15 14.69 3.53 12.31
CA ASP A 15 13.61 4.36 12.88
C ASP A 15 12.64 4.89 11.80
N TYR A 16 13.02 4.92 10.53
CA TYR A 16 12.12 5.28 9.43
C TYR A 16 11.18 4.14 9.05
N SER A 17 11.53 2.89 9.38
CA SER A 17 10.68 1.73 9.14
C SER A 17 9.44 1.75 10.02
N LYS A 18 8.29 1.41 9.44
CA LYS A 18 7.03 1.17 10.17
C LYS A 18 6.93 -0.26 10.70
N THR A 19 7.89 -1.11 10.37
CA THR A 19 8.02 -2.44 10.96
C THR A 19 8.38 -2.29 12.44
N PRO A 20 7.63 -2.91 13.37
CA PRO A 20 7.93 -2.81 14.80
C PRO A 20 9.36 -3.24 15.14
N LYS A 21 10.02 -2.54 16.07
CA LYS A 21 11.43 -2.80 16.44
C LYS A 21 11.69 -4.26 16.83
N TYR A 22 10.75 -4.93 17.49
CA TYR A 22 10.89 -6.36 17.81
C TYR A 22 10.93 -7.25 16.57
N MET A 23 10.16 -6.92 15.52
CA MET A 23 10.20 -7.65 14.26
C MET A 23 11.48 -7.36 13.47
N GLN A 24 11.98 -6.12 13.50
CA GLN A 24 13.27 -5.79 12.89
C GLN A 24 14.40 -6.58 13.53
N LEU A 25 14.41 -6.69 14.87
CA LEU A 25 15.37 -7.50 15.61
C LEU A 25 15.23 -8.99 15.28
N ALA A 26 14.01 -9.52 15.26
CA ALA A 26 13.77 -10.91 14.88
C ALA A 26 14.27 -11.20 13.45
N ASN A 27 13.93 -10.36 12.48
CA ASN A 27 14.38 -10.48 11.09
C ASN A 27 15.90 -10.43 10.97
N THR A 28 16.59 -9.55 11.73
CA THR A 28 18.06 -9.50 11.74
C THR A 28 18.68 -10.83 12.16
N ILE A 29 18.12 -11.48 13.19
CA ILE A 29 18.60 -12.79 13.66
C ILE A 29 18.30 -13.89 12.63
N VAL A 30 17.09 -13.90 12.05
CA VAL A 30 16.71 -14.81 10.96
C VAL A 30 17.73 -14.72 9.82
N HIS A 31 17.99 -13.50 9.35
CA HIS A 31 18.96 -13.27 8.25
C HIS A 31 20.37 -13.73 8.61
N ALA A 32 20.83 -13.50 9.84
CA ALA A 32 22.14 -13.96 10.29
C ALA A 32 22.25 -15.48 10.29
N VAL A 33 21.17 -16.21 10.58
CA VAL A 33 21.11 -17.67 10.47
C VAL A 33 21.07 -18.13 9.01
N GLU A 34 20.27 -17.51 8.17
CA GLU A 34 20.16 -17.79 6.73
C GLU A 34 21.47 -17.55 5.98
N ASP A 35 22.17 -16.47 6.34
CA ASP A 35 23.46 -16.11 5.73
C ASP A 35 24.64 -16.89 6.34
N GLY A 36 24.37 -17.75 7.34
CA GLY A 36 25.39 -18.59 7.99
C GLY A 36 26.32 -17.83 8.95
N MET A 37 26.00 -16.58 9.29
CA MET A 37 26.71 -15.81 10.33
C MET A 37 26.44 -16.36 11.71
N LEU A 38 25.24 -16.92 11.94
CA LEU A 38 24.87 -17.68 13.11
C LEU A 38 24.57 -19.12 12.71
N VAL A 39 25.12 -20.08 13.44
CA VAL A 39 24.89 -21.51 13.19
C VAL A 39 24.19 -22.18 14.38
N VAL A 40 23.64 -23.35 14.15
CA VAL A 40 22.98 -24.15 15.20
C VAL A 40 23.93 -24.37 16.39
N GLY A 41 23.44 -24.04 17.59
CA GLY A 41 24.20 -24.10 18.83
C GLY A 41 24.87 -22.77 19.22
N ASP A 42 24.90 -21.76 18.35
CA ASP A 42 25.42 -20.45 18.71
C ASP A 42 24.55 -19.76 19.73
N LYS A 43 25.19 -19.09 20.68
CA LYS A 43 24.52 -18.32 21.73
C LYS A 43 24.18 -16.93 21.22
N LEU A 44 22.90 -16.55 21.35
CA LEU A 44 22.42 -15.21 21.05
C LEU A 44 22.78 -14.18 22.15
N PRO A 45 22.85 -12.89 21.81
CA PRO A 45 23.03 -11.83 22.82
C PRO A 45 21.99 -11.93 23.94
N SER A 46 22.40 -11.64 25.17
CA SER A 46 21.44 -11.62 26.28
C SER A 46 20.48 -10.44 26.14
N VAL A 47 19.29 -10.57 26.73
CA VAL A 47 18.31 -9.46 26.77
C VAL A 47 18.95 -8.18 27.28
N ASN A 48 19.67 -8.25 28.41
CA ASN A 48 20.31 -7.07 29.01
C ASN A 48 21.39 -6.45 28.12
N ARG A 49 22.14 -7.27 27.37
CA ARG A 49 23.13 -6.77 26.43
C ARG A 49 22.48 -5.96 25.31
N LEU A 50 21.39 -6.46 24.71
CA LEU A 50 20.66 -5.77 23.65
C LEU A 50 20.00 -4.47 24.12
N LEU A 51 19.53 -4.42 25.38
CA LEU A 51 19.00 -3.19 25.99
C LEU A 51 20.06 -2.07 25.99
N ILE A 52 21.29 -2.43 26.43
CA ILE A 52 22.38 -1.47 26.62
C ILE A 52 22.97 -1.03 25.27
N GLU A 53 23.21 -1.99 24.36
CA GLU A 53 23.91 -1.72 23.09
C GLU A 53 23.03 -1.00 22.05
N HIS A 54 21.69 -1.19 22.09
CA HIS A 54 20.78 -0.70 21.04
C HIS A 54 19.66 0.22 21.53
N ASP A 55 19.68 0.61 22.80
CA ASP A 55 18.67 1.49 23.43
C ASP A 55 17.21 1.06 23.12
N ILE A 56 16.94 -0.23 23.35
CA ILE A 56 15.62 -0.83 23.13
C ILE A 56 15.05 -1.38 24.43
N SER A 57 13.72 -1.39 24.55
CA SER A 57 13.05 -1.88 25.76
C SER A 57 13.21 -3.40 25.93
N ARG A 58 13.16 -3.86 27.18
CA ARG A 58 13.16 -5.29 27.51
C ARG A 58 12.03 -6.03 26.79
N ASP A 59 10.84 -5.44 26.74
CA ASP A 59 9.67 -6.01 26.07
C ASP A 59 9.92 -6.22 24.57
N THR A 60 10.58 -5.29 23.89
CA THR A 60 10.99 -5.40 22.50
C THR A 60 11.86 -6.63 22.25
N VAL A 61 12.88 -6.84 23.09
CA VAL A 61 13.79 -8.00 22.94
C VAL A 61 13.08 -9.30 23.24
N VAL A 62 12.30 -9.34 24.33
CA VAL A 62 11.54 -10.55 24.72
C VAL A 62 10.56 -10.93 23.62
N ARG A 63 9.80 -9.97 23.07
CA ARG A 63 8.88 -10.23 21.94
C ARG A 63 9.61 -10.77 20.71
N ALA A 64 10.77 -10.20 20.36
CA ALA A 64 11.58 -10.70 19.25
C ALA A 64 11.97 -12.16 19.46
N TYR A 65 12.47 -12.49 20.65
CA TYR A 65 12.87 -13.85 20.98
C TYR A 65 11.68 -14.82 21.07
N ASP A 66 10.50 -14.36 21.46
CA ASP A 66 9.28 -15.17 21.47
C ASP A 66 8.80 -15.48 20.04
N VAL A 67 8.93 -14.54 19.09
CA VAL A 67 8.69 -14.80 17.66
C VAL A 67 9.63 -15.91 17.18
N LEU A 68 10.94 -15.75 17.39
CA LEU A 68 11.93 -16.72 16.95
C LEU A 68 11.76 -18.11 17.60
N LYS A 69 11.32 -18.17 18.87
CA LYS A 69 10.97 -19.44 19.53
C LYS A 69 9.75 -20.11 18.90
N ARG A 70 8.70 -19.35 18.59
CA ARG A 70 7.51 -19.89 17.92
C ARG A 70 7.85 -20.45 16.54
N GLU A 71 8.76 -19.81 15.84
CA GLU A 71 9.30 -20.29 14.55
C GLU A 71 10.31 -21.43 14.72
N GLN A 72 10.56 -21.88 15.96
CA GLN A 72 11.53 -22.95 16.26
C GLN A 72 12.97 -22.66 15.82
N LEU A 73 13.28 -21.42 15.51
CA LEU A 73 14.63 -21.01 15.10
C LEU A 73 15.60 -20.97 16.28
N ILE A 74 15.09 -20.57 17.45
CA ILE A 74 15.87 -20.51 18.70
C ILE A 74 15.22 -21.28 19.82
N GLU A 75 16.01 -21.61 20.84
CA GLU A 75 15.55 -22.18 22.09
C GLU A 75 16.09 -21.42 23.30
N SER A 76 15.36 -21.49 24.43
CA SER A 76 15.79 -20.93 25.70
C SER A 76 16.32 -22.04 26.59
N VAL A 77 17.56 -21.91 27.07
CA VAL A 77 18.17 -22.82 28.02
C VAL A 77 18.20 -22.13 29.39
N PRO A 78 17.48 -22.66 30.41
CA PRO A 78 17.42 -22.05 31.75
C PRO A 78 18.81 -21.77 32.34
N GLY A 79 19.03 -20.55 32.80
CA GLY A 79 20.31 -20.11 33.38
C GLY A 79 21.45 -19.88 32.36
N LYS A 80 21.28 -20.26 31.09
CA LYS A 80 22.34 -20.15 30.08
C LYS A 80 22.02 -19.13 28.98
N GLY A 81 20.74 -18.88 28.69
CA GLY A 81 20.29 -17.90 27.68
C GLY A 81 19.62 -18.52 26.47
N TYR A 82 19.69 -17.84 25.32
CA TYR A 82 19.06 -18.25 24.07
C TYR A 82 20.10 -18.78 23.09
N TYR A 83 19.72 -19.80 22.32
CA TYR A 83 20.61 -20.50 21.36
C TYR A 83 19.89 -20.74 20.06
N VAL A 84 20.61 -20.72 18.94
CA VAL A 84 20.11 -21.15 17.63
C VAL A 84 19.81 -22.64 17.67
N LYS A 85 18.54 -23.00 17.39
CA LYS A 85 18.07 -24.40 17.48
C LYS A 85 18.07 -25.10 16.12
N SER A 86 17.69 -24.39 15.06
CA SER A 86 17.58 -24.98 13.73
C SER A 86 18.08 -24.01 12.67
N LYS A 87 18.50 -24.56 11.52
CA LYS A 87 18.76 -23.79 10.31
C LYS A 87 17.47 -23.81 9.47
N GLN A 88 17.06 -22.66 8.99
CA GLN A 88 15.99 -22.62 8.00
C GLN A 88 16.53 -23.06 6.64
N GLU A 89 15.78 -23.91 5.94
CA GLU A 89 16.08 -24.28 4.57
C GLU A 89 15.63 -23.16 3.62
N GLY A 90 16.56 -22.61 2.85
CA GLY A 90 16.33 -21.55 1.86
C GLY A 90 16.38 -20.13 2.43
N LYS A 91 16.74 -19.18 1.58
CA LYS A 91 16.71 -17.75 1.92
C LYS A 91 15.29 -17.22 1.72
N ARG A 92 14.71 -16.63 2.77
CA ARG A 92 13.41 -15.95 2.68
C ARG A 92 13.51 -14.69 1.82
N PRO A 93 12.50 -14.33 1.01
CA PRO A 93 12.43 -13.02 0.40
C PRO A 93 12.54 -11.91 1.45
N ARG A 94 13.46 -10.98 1.24
CA ARG A 94 13.66 -9.77 2.05
C ARG A 94 13.07 -8.60 1.28
N ILE A 95 11.91 -8.11 1.71
CA ILE A 95 11.09 -7.20 0.95
C ILE A 95 11.11 -5.81 1.58
N LEU A 96 11.49 -4.80 0.79
CA LEU A 96 11.21 -3.42 1.09
C LEU A 96 9.83 -3.09 0.52
N LEU A 97 8.86 -2.78 1.39
CA LEU A 97 7.52 -2.35 1.00
C LEU A 97 7.38 -0.84 1.26
N LEU A 98 7.19 -0.05 0.21
CA LEU A 98 7.21 1.42 0.28
C LEU A 98 5.90 2.01 -0.25
N PHE A 99 5.10 2.55 0.67
CA PHE A 99 3.82 3.18 0.35
C PHE A 99 3.89 4.70 0.48
N ASN A 100 3.10 5.38 -0.34
CA ASN A 100 2.97 6.83 -0.27
C ASN A 100 2.26 7.31 1.01
N LYS A 101 1.26 6.56 1.48
CA LYS A 101 0.54 6.79 2.74
C LYS A 101 -0.18 5.51 3.18
N LEU A 102 -0.62 5.46 4.42
CA LEU A 102 -1.51 4.41 4.91
C LEU A 102 -2.95 4.96 4.97
N SER A 103 -3.82 4.44 4.11
CA SER A 103 -5.27 4.69 4.11
C SER A 103 -6.02 3.36 4.24
N ALA A 104 -7.33 3.38 4.44
CA ALA A 104 -8.13 2.16 4.57
C ALA A 104 -7.91 1.17 3.40
N HIS A 105 -7.90 1.66 2.17
CA HIS A 105 -7.66 0.83 0.98
C HIS A 105 -6.20 0.39 0.82
N LYS A 106 -5.21 1.23 1.19
CA LYS A 106 -3.79 0.81 1.20
C LYS A 106 -3.53 -0.27 2.25
N LYS A 107 -4.26 -0.22 3.38
CA LYS A 107 -4.22 -1.27 4.38
C LYS A 107 -4.69 -2.62 3.81
N LEU A 108 -5.71 -2.64 2.93
CA LEU A 108 -6.15 -3.87 2.26
C LEU A 108 -5.04 -4.48 1.39
N ILE A 109 -4.24 -3.66 0.68
CA ILE A 109 -3.07 -4.14 -0.07
C ILE A 109 -2.06 -4.78 0.89
N TYR A 110 -1.71 -4.07 1.97
CA TYR A 110 -0.74 -4.55 2.95
C TYR A 110 -1.18 -5.86 3.61
N ASP A 111 -2.42 -5.92 4.10
CA ASP A 111 -2.96 -7.08 4.80
C ASP A 111 -2.99 -8.32 3.87
N ALA A 112 -3.48 -8.16 2.64
CA ALA A 112 -3.51 -9.24 1.66
C ALA A 112 -2.11 -9.70 1.22
N PHE A 113 -1.19 -8.76 1.03
CA PHE A 113 0.21 -9.03 0.71
C PHE A 113 0.90 -9.81 1.83
N SER A 114 0.82 -9.30 3.05
CA SER A 114 1.42 -9.94 4.23
C SER A 114 0.81 -11.31 4.52
N ALA A 115 -0.52 -11.44 4.46
CA ALA A 115 -1.20 -12.72 4.68
C ALA A 115 -0.83 -13.78 3.62
N THR A 116 -0.61 -13.37 2.36
CA THR A 116 -0.25 -14.29 1.28
C THR A 116 1.19 -14.80 1.39
N LEU A 117 2.11 -13.95 1.87
CA LEU A 117 3.50 -14.33 2.12
C LEU A 117 3.65 -15.14 3.42
N GLY A 118 2.80 -14.83 4.43
CA GLY A 118 2.88 -15.44 5.76
C GLY A 118 4.28 -15.25 6.38
N ASP A 119 4.74 -16.27 7.12
CA ASP A 119 6.08 -16.28 7.73
C ASP A 119 7.19 -16.60 6.71
N GLY A 120 6.84 -16.79 5.43
CA GLY A 120 7.76 -17.11 4.35
C GLY A 120 8.56 -15.93 3.80
N ALA A 121 8.43 -14.72 4.36
CA ALA A 121 9.16 -13.53 3.91
C ALA A 121 9.39 -12.54 5.05
N SER A 122 10.44 -11.72 4.92
CA SER A 122 10.73 -10.61 5.83
C SER A 122 10.31 -9.30 5.17
N ILE A 123 9.37 -8.55 5.78
CA ILE A 123 8.86 -7.29 5.26
C ILE A 123 9.39 -6.12 6.08
N SER A 124 10.13 -5.21 5.43
CA SER A 124 10.48 -3.89 5.96
C SER A 124 9.55 -2.85 5.35
N PHE A 125 8.62 -2.34 6.15
CA PHE A 125 7.56 -1.44 5.69
C PHE A 125 7.90 0.03 5.95
N TYR A 126 7.80 0.85 4.90
CA TYR A 126 8.08 2.28 4.92
C TYR A 126 6.91 3.10 4.37
N ILE A 127 6.76 4.34 4.88
CA ILE A 127 5.78 5.31 4.39
C ILE A 127 6.52 6.61 4.11
N TYR A 128 6.42 7.14 2.88
CA TYR A 128 7.09 8.38 2.49
C TYR A 128 6.17 9.61 2.40
N ASN A 129 4.89 9.51 2.81
CA ASN A 129 3.93 10.60 2.96
C ASN A 129 3.78 11.51 1.72
N ASN A 130 3.81 10.93 0.51
CA ASN A 130 3.81 11.63 -0.78
C ASN A 130 5.02 12.57 -0.99
N ASP A 131 6.04 12.52 -0.12
CA ASP A 131 7.27 13.33 -0.19
C ASP A 131 8.32 12.62 -1.05
N PHE A 132 8.64 13.23 -2.21
CA PHE A 132 9.63 12.68 -3.13
C PHE A 132 11.05 12.62 -2.52
N LYS A 133 11.44 13.59 -1.69
CA LYS A 133 12.77 13.59 -1.06
C LYS A 133 12.94 12.40 -0.11
N LEU A 134 11.89 12.13 0.68
CA LEU A 134 11.89 10.97 1.58
C LEU A 134 11.86 9.66 0.79
N PHE A 135 11.05 9.56 -0.28
CA PHE A 135 11.04 8.41 -1.19
C PHE A 135 12.43 8.11 -1.73
N LYS A 136 13.10 9.12 -2.32
CA LYS A 136 14.46 9.01 -2.85
C LYS A 136 15.45 8.55 -1.78
N LYS A 137 15.41 9.17 -0.59
CA LYS A 137 16.29 8.82 0.53
C LYS A 137 16.13 7.35 0.94
N ILE A 138 14.87 6.86 1.08
CA ILE A 138 14.61 5.48 1.48
C ILE A 138 15.14 4.51 0.42
N ILE A 139 14.85 4.73 -0.87
CA ILE A 139 15.35 3.87 -1.95
C ILE A 139 16.87 3.83 -1.93
N GLN A 140 17.54 4.98 -2.03
CA GLN A 140 19.00 5.04 -2.14
C GLN A 140 19.74 4.45 -0.94
N SER A 141 19.23 4.67 0.27
CA SER A 141 19.80 4.04 1.48
C SER A 141 19.56 2.52 1.55
N SER A 142 18.64 2.00 0.74
CA SER A 142 18.26 0.59 0.74
C SER A 142 18.87 -0.22 -0.41
N LEU A 143 19.43 0.42 -1.44
CA LEU A 143 20.02 -0.28 -2.60
C LEU A 143 21.21 -1.18 -2.22
N HIS A 144 21.96 -0.82 -1.19
CA HIS A 144 23.13 -1.57 -0.71
C HIS A 144 22.77 -2.58 0.39
N ARG A 145 21.48 -2.68 0.76
CA ARG A 145 20.97 -3.66 1.72
C ARG A 145 20.51 -4.92 0.99
N ASP A 146 20.48 -6.04 1.67
CA ASP A 146 20.17 -7.36 1.11
C ASP A 146 18.70 -7.58 0.77
N PHE A 147 18.01 -6.53 0.27
CA PHE A 147 16.64 -6.68 -0.23
C PHE A 147 16.61 -7.49 -1.52
N THR A 148 15.71 -8.48 -1.54
CA THR A 148 15.42 -9.28 -2.73
C THR A 148 14.40 -8.62 -3.62
N HIS A 149 13.45 -7.83 -3.02
CA HIS A 149 12.39 -7.15 -3.74
C HIS A 149 12.13 -5.76 -3.16
N PHE A 150 11.81 -4.83 -4.06
CA PHE A 150 11.35 -3.48 -3.77
C PHE A 150 9.92 -3.34 -4.29
N VAL A 151 8.94 -3.30 -3.38
CA VAL A 151 7.51 -3.21 -3.69
C VAL A 151 7.06 -1.77 -3.46
N LEU A 152 6.71 -1.05 -4.52
CA LEU A 152 6.53 0.39 -4.52
C LEU A 152 5.13 0.81 -4.92
N ILE A 153 4.56 1.80 -4.23
CA ILE A 153 3.42 2.61 -4.68
C ILE A 153 3.92 4.03 -4.86
N SER A 154 3.83 4.59 -6.09
CA SER A 154 4.51 5.82 -6.50
C SER A 154 3.54 6.98 -6.77
N HIS A 155 2.88 7.49 -5.73
CA HIS A 155 2.07 8.70 -5.79
C HIS A 155 2.76 9.84 -5.04
N PHE A 156 2.88 10.99 -5.68
CA PHE A 156 3.54 12.17 -5.13
C PHE A 156 2.62 13.39 -5.23
N LEU A 157 2.80 14.36 -4.34
CA LEU A 157 2.18 15.67 -4.46
C LEU A 157 3.02 16.57 -5.37
N GLU A 158 4.35 16.52 -5.20
CA GLU A 158 5.34 17.30 -5.97
C GLU A 158 6.59 16.45 -6.22
N GLY A 159 7.34 16.76 -7.28
CA GLY A 159 8.63 16.11 -7.60
C GLY A 159 8.50 14.70 -8.21
N GLY A 160 7.27 14.24 -8.45
CA GLY A 160 7.02 12.90 -8.99
C GLY A 160 7.51 12.68 -10.43
N GLU A 161 7.78 13.75 -11.17
CA GLU A 161 8.41 13.73 -12.48
C GLU A 161 9.82 13.14 -12.47
N ASN A 162 10.51 13.24 -11.32
CA ASN A 162 11.86 12.71 -11.14
C ASN A 162 11.86 11.27 -10.55
N ALA A 163 10.68 10.70 -10.30
CA ALA A 163 10.59 9.38 -9.64
C ALA A 163 11.14 8.25 -10.51
N LEU A 164 11.02 8.35 -11.82
CA LEU A 164 11.52 7.36 -12.76
C LEU A 164 13.04 7.15 -12.62
N ASP A 165 13.82 8.23 -12.45
CA ASP A 165 15.27 8.15 -12.35
C ASP A 165 15.69 7.39 -11.08
N VAL A 166 15.00 7.64 -9.96
CA VAL A 166 15.24 6.92 -8.70
C VAL A 166 14.82 5.44 -8.80
N ILE A 167 13.69 5.15 -9.46
CA ILE A 167 13.20 3.79 -9.62
C ILE A 167 14.12 2.97 -10.53
N ARG A 168 14.73 3.57 -11.54
CA ARG A 168 15.73 2.94 -12.42
C ARG A 168 17.03 2.53 -11.72
N GLU A 169 17.32 3.08 -10.55
CA GLU A 169 18.46 2.63 -9.73
C GLU A 169 18.22 1.22 -9.16
N ILE A 170 16.97 0.75 -9.11
CA ILE A 170 16.61 -0.59 -8.62
C ILE A 170 16.74 -1.60 -9.78
N PRO A 171 17.45 -2.74 -9.57
CA PRO A 171 17.47 -3.81 -10.55
C PRO A 171 16.06 -4.27 -10.92
N PRO A 172 15.69 -4.32 -12.22
CA PRO A 172 14.29 -4.57 -12.64
C PRO A 172 13.76 -5.91 -12.11
N GLU A 173 14.59 -6.95 -12.03
CA GLU A 173 14.19 -8.26 -11.50
C GLU A 173 13.80 -8.23 -10.01
N LYS A 174 14.17 -7.18 -9.30
CA LYS A 174 13.76 -6.96 -7.89
C LYS A 174 12.59 -6.00 -7.74
N LEU A 175 12.10 -5.41 -8.83
CA LEU A 175 11.15 -4.32 -8.80
C LEU A 175 9.70 -4.82 -8.94
N VAL A 176 8.85 -4.39 -8.02
CA VAL A 176 7.39 -4.61 -8.06
C VAL A 176 6.69 -3.26 -7.90
N ILE A 177 5.99 -2.82 -8.94
CA ILE A 177 5.25 -1.56 -8.97
C ILE A 177 3.77 -1.84 -8.78
N LEU A 178 3.15 -1.18 -7.81
CA LEU A 178 1.75 -1.34 -7.49
C LEU A 178 0.96 -0.06 -7.72
N ASP A 179 -0.32 -0.22 -8.05
CA ASP A 179 -1.34 0.82 -8.06
C ASP A 179 -1.24 1.79 -9.26
N LYS A 180 -0.10 2.38 -9.53
CA LYS A 180 0.12 3.30 -10.65
C LYS A 180 1.15 2.72 -11.61
N LYS A 181 0.79 2.63 -12.89
CA LYS A 181 1.73 2.29 -13.97
C LYS A 181 2.81 3.37 -14.08
N ILE A 182 4.06 2.94 -14.22
CA ILE A 182 5.19 3.83 -14.48
C ILE A 182 5.75 3.47 -15.85
N GLU A 183 5.71 4.43 -16.75
CA GLU A 183 6.30 4.29 -18.09
C GLU A 183 7.80 4.55 -18.06
N GLY A 184 8.54 3.92 -18.98
CA GLY A 184 9.98 4.14 -19.13
C GLY A 184 10.87 3.27 -18.22
N VAL A 185 10.33 2.38 -17.41
CA VAL A 185 11.10 1.32 -16.75
C VAL A 185 11.39 0.23 -17.78
N CYS A 186 12.65 -0.18 -17.89
CA CYS A 186 13.10 -1.22 -18.81
C CYS A 186 13.47 -2.49 -18.06
N GLY A 187 13.38 -3.66 -18.72
CA GLY A 187 13.69 -4.96 -18.14
C GLY A 187 12.47 -5.72 -17.63
N GLU A 188 12.71 -6.88 -17.04
CA GLU A 188 11.66 -7.72 -16.46
C GLU A 188 11.37 -7.29 -15.03
N PHE A 189 10.19 -6.77 -14.77
CA PHE A 189 9.72 -6.38 -13.44
C PHE A 189 8.21 -6.71 -13.31
N THR A 190 7.69 -6.67 -12.11
CA THR A 190 6.25 -6.84 -11.89
C THR A 190 5.55 -5.49 -11.81
N SER A 191 4.43 -5.33 -12.54
CA SER A 191 3.57 -4.16 -12.46
C SER A 191 2.10 -4.57 -12.37
N ILE A 192 1.44 -4.23 -11.26
CA ILE A 192 0.01 -4.46 -11.03
C ILE A 192 -0.63 -3.10 -10.80
N TYR A 193 -1.36 -2.61 -11.78
CA TYR A 193 -1.76 -1.21 -11.83
C TYR A 193 -3.27 -1.03 -12.05
N GLN A 194 -3.77 0.16 -11.74
CA GLN A 194 -5.08 0.64 -12.16
C GLN A 194 -4.96 1.34 -13.51
N ASP A 195 -5.85 1.00 -14.45
CA ASP A 195 -6.02 1.75 -15.69
C ASP A 195 -7.02 2.89 -15.47
N PHE A 196 -6.59 3.90 -14.73
CA PHE A 196 -7.45 4.98 -14.21
C PHE A 196 -8.36 5.61 -15.27
N GLN A 197 -7.87 5.82 -16.49
CA GLN A 197 -8.67 6.39 -17.57
C GLN A 197 -9.74 5.42 -18.05
N HIS A 198 -9.34 4.18 -18.32
CA HIS A 198 -10.22 3.13 -18.81
C HIS A 198 -11.24 2.72 -17.74
N ASP A 199 -10.80 2.55 -16.52
CA ASP A 199 -11.64 2.19 -15.37
C ASP A 199 -12.75 3.22 -15.11
N MET A 200 -12.40 4.52 -15.10
CA MET A 200 -13.38 5.60 -14.95
C MET A 200 -14.37 5.62 -16.11
N TYR A 201 -13.88 5.51 -17.33
CA TYR A 201 -14.71 5.51 -18.53
C TYR A 201 -15.70 4.32 -18.55
N LEU A 202 -15.23 3.10 -18.30
CA LEU A 202 -16.09 1.90 -18.26
C LEU A 202 -17.08 1.92 -17.09
N ALA A 203 -16.66 2.44 -15.92
CA ALA A 203 -17.56 2.59 -14.78
C ALA A 203 -18.75 3.51 -15.11
N LEU A 204 -18.48 4.61 -15.81
CA LEU A 204 -19.56 5.54 -16.21
C LEU A 204 -20.45 4.95 -17.30
N ILE A 205 -19.93 4.14 -18.22
CA ILE A 205 -20.74 3.38 -19.17
C ILE A 205 -21.70 2.44 -18.42
N ALA A 206 -21.18 1.67 -17.47
CA ALA A 206 -22.01 0.73 -16.71
C ALA A 206 -23.07 1.44 -15.83
N LEU A 207 -22.80 2.66 -15.39
CA LEU A 207 -23.73 3.48 -14.60
C LEU A 207 -24.61 4.39 -15.46
N LYS A 208 -24.50 4.34 -16.78
CA LYS A 208 -25.14 5.29 -17.71
C LYS A 208 -26.65 5.42 -17.49
N GLU A 209 -27.36 4.30 -17.34
CA GLU A 209 -28.82 4.32 -17.09
C GLU A 209 -29.17 5.07 -15.79
N SER A 210 -28.42 4.79 -14.71
CA SER A 210 -28.63 5.46 -13.42
C SER A 210 -28.33 6.94 -13.49
N ILE A 211 -27.24 7.32 -14.18
CA ILE A 211 -26.81 8.71 -14.35
C ILE A 211 -27.79 9.48 -15.25
N SER A 212 -28.38 8.87 -16.25
CA SER A 212 -29.31 9.50 -17.22
C SER A 212 -30.58 10.03 -16.58
N ARG A 213 -30.92 9.65 -15.34
CA ARG A 213 -32.03 10.20 -14.56
C ARG A 213 -31.77 11.60 -14.04
N TYR A 214 -30.51 12.04 -14.08
CA TYR A 214 -30.04 13.34 -13.63
C TYR A 214 -29.68 14.23 -14.82
N ARG A 215 -29.41 15.51 -14.57
CA ARG A 215 -29.16 16.51 -15.62
C ARG A 215 -27.69 16.76 -15.88
N ARG A 216 -26.87 16.72 -14.82
CA ARG A 216 -25.46 17.08 -14.87
C ARG A 216 -24.60 16.09 -14.10
N LEU A 217 -23.42 15.83 -14.63
CA LEU A 217 -22.43 14.97 -14.02
C LEU A 217 -21.19 15.80 -13.64
N LYS A 218 -20.81 15.79 -12.37
CA LYS A 218 -19.70 16.60 -11.85
C LYS A 218 -18.64 15.72 -11.21
N LEU A 219 -17.40 15.84 -11.67
CA LEU A 219 -16.26 15.23 -11.04
C LEU A 219 -15.60 16.22 -10.08
N ILE A 220 -15.51 15.89 -8.81
CA ILE A 220 -14.74 16.66 -7.82
C ILE A 220 -13.27 16.20 -7.91
N PHE A 221 -12.44 17.07 -8.49
CA PHE A 221 -11.02 16.81 -8.71
C PHE A 221 -10.19 17.98 -8.16
N PRO A 222 -9.74 17.92 -6.90
CA PRO A 222 -8.98 19.02 -6.28
C PRO A 222 -7.72 19.37 -7.06
N ASN A 223 -7.38 20.66 -7.13
CA ASN A 223 -6.16 21.13 -7.81
C ASN A 223 -4.89 20.56 -7.17
N TYR A 224 -4.89 20.43 -5.85
CA TYR A 224 -3.79 19.84 -5.08
C TYR A 224 -4.17 18.42 -4.67
N THR A 225 -3.86 17.47 -5.53
CA THR A 225 -4.18 16.05 -5.32
C THR A 225 -3.04 15.14 -5.80
N TYR A 226 -2.91 13.98 -5.17
CA TYR A 226 -2.05 12.88 -5.63
C TYR A 226 -2.75 11.96 -6.63
N HIS A 227 -4.05 12.16 -6.91
CA HIS A 227 -4.79 11.35 -7.87
C HIS A 227 -4.30 11.62 -9.30
N PRO A 228 -4.14 10.58 -10.14
CA PRO A 228 -3.73 10.74 -11.53
C PRO A 228 -4.74 11.53 -12.35
N GLY A 229 -4.24 12.43 -13.19
CA GLY A 229 -5.08 13.22 -14.10
C GLY A 229 -5.88 12.36 -15.09
N SER A 230 -5.41 11.16 -15.41
CA SER A 230 -6.09 10.19 -16.27
C SER A 230 -7.49 9.78 -15.79
N ILE A 231 -7.79 9.91 -14.49
CA ILE A 231 -9.17 9.78 -13.97
C ILE A 231 -10.08 10.84 -14.61
N LYS A 232 -9.61 12.08 -14.65
CA LYS A 232 -10.32 13.19 -15.29
C LYS A 232 -10.48 12.97 -16.80
N ASP A 233 -9.44 12.43 -17.44
CA ASP A 233 -9.48 12.16 -18.89
C ASP A 233 -10.53 11.09 -19.23
N GLY A 234 -10.66 10.03 -18.42
CA GLY A 234 -11.72 9.02 -18.58
C GLY A 234 -13.11 9.59 -18.39
N PHE A 235 -13.30 10.47 -17.40
CA PHE A 235 -14.54 11.20 -17.17
C PHE A 235 -14.93 12.10 -18.35
N LEU A 236 -14.00 12.92 -18.82
CA LEU A 236 -14.24 13.83 -19.94
C LEU A 236 -14.52 13.08 -21.25
N LYS A 237 -13.81 11.98 -21.51
CA LYS A 237 -14.06 11.11 -22.66
C LYS A 237 -15.51 10.58 -22.64
N PHE A 238 -15.99 10.07 -21.50
CA PHE A 238 -17.36 9.60 -21.36
C PHE A 238 -18.37 10.73 -21.62
N CYS A 239 -18.19 11.90 -21.01
CA CYS A 239 -19.10 13.02 -21.20
C CYS A 239 -19.19 13.48 -22.66
N ALA A 240 -18.05 13.53 -23.37
CA ALA A 240 -17.99 13.92 -24.77
C ALA A 240 -18.70 12.89 -25.68
N GLU A 241 -18.45 11.60 -25.45
CA GLU A 241 -18.96 10.53 -26.31
C GLU A 241 -20.47 10.31 -26.14
N TYR A 242 -20.99 10.45 -24.92
CA TYR A 242 -22.40 10.22 -24.61
C TYR A 242 -23.22 11.52 -24.43
N ALA A 243 -22.65 12.67 -24.79
CA ALA A 243 -23.27 13.98 -24.72
C ALA A 243 -23.85 14.35 -23.32
N PHE A 244 -23.16 13.94 -22.25
CA PHE A 244 -23.51 14.36 -20.90
C PHE A 244 -23.03 15.78 -20.62
N ASP A 245 -23.86 16.59 -19.92
CA ASP A 245 -23.45 17.88 -19.34
C ASP A 245 -22.46 17.62 -18.19
N GLY A 246 -21.19 17.49 -18.52
CA GLY A 246 -20.09 17.12 -17.63
C GLY A 246 -19.27 18.32 -17.21
N ALA A 247 -18.97 18.45 -15.92
CA ALA A 247 -18.11 19.50 -15.38
C ALA A 247 -17.08 18.91 -14.38
N VAL A 248 -15.88 19.52 -14.36
CA VAL A 248 -14.85 19.24 -13.34
C VAL A 248 -14.88 20.39 -12.34
N ALA A 249 -15.11 20.09 -11.07
CA ALA A 249 -15.07 21.04 -9.97
C ALA A 249 -13.83 20.76 -9.10
N HIS A 250 -13.22 21.81 -8.57
CA HIS A 250 -11.95 21.71 -7.82
C HIS A 250 -12.14 21.78 -6.30
N ASP A 251 -13.30 22.26 -5.84
CA ASP A 251 -13.63 22.41 -4.43
C ASP A 251 -15.11 22.21 -4.20
N ILE A 252 -15.45 21.11 -3.53
CA ILE A 252 -16.87 20.84 -3.17
C ILE A 252 -17.42 21.86 -2.16
N GLY A 253 -16.58 22.55 -1.41
CA GLY A 253 -16.99 23.57 -0.45
C GLY A 253 -17.67 24.77 -1.11
N THR A 254 -17.21 25.16 -2.29
CA THR A 254 -17.69 26.32 -3.06
C THR A 254 -18.59 25.94 -4.25
N GLU A 255 -18.56 24.68 -4.68
CA GLU A 255 -19.33 24.21 -5.85
C GLU A 255 -20.85 24.31 -5.62
N TRP A 256 -21.59 24.69 -6.67
CA TRP A 256 -23.04 24.74 -6.62
C TRP A 256 -23.65 23.34 -6.66
N ILE A 257 -24.53 23.03 -5.68
CA ILE A 257 -25.30 21.79 -5.61
C ILE A 257 -26.75 22.08 -5.97
N ARG A 258 -27.27 21.44 -7.01
CA ARG A 258 -28.63 21.62 -7.49
C ARG A 258 -29.33 20.27 -7.66
N LYS A 259 -30.64 20.26 -7.58
CA LYS A 259 -31.45 19.11 -7.94
C LYS A 259 -31.13 18.67 -9.38
N GLY A 260 -30.87 17.38 -9.57
CA GLY A 260 -30.47 16.80 -10.86
C GLY A 260 -28.96 16.79 -11.10
N ASP A 261 -28.13 17.13 -10.13
CA ASP A 261 -26.67 16.94 -10.21
C ASP A 261 -26.26 15.53 -9.73
N VAL A 262 -25.27 14.92 -10.37
CA VAL A 262 -24.56 13.75 -9.88
C VAL A 262 -23.12 14.14 -9.61
N PHE A 263 -22.61 13.82 -8.43
CA PHE A 263 -21.23 14.08 -8.04
C PHE A 263 -20.41 12.80 -7.94
N ILE A 264 -19.22 12.82 -8.54
CA ILE A 264 -18.20 11.79 -8.38
C ILE A 264 -17.12 12.36 -7.48
N ASN A 265 -16.91 11.76 -6.31
CA ASN A 265 -15.93 12.21 -5.34
C ASN A 265 -14.75 11.24 -5.30
N LEU A 266 -13.52 11.77 -5.33
CA LEU A 266 -12.30 10.99 -5.18
C LEU A 266 -11.86 10.89 -3.72
N MET A 267 -12.15 11.92 -2.90
CA MET A 267 -11.72 12.04 -1.51
C MET A 267 -12.88 11.79 -0.54
N GLU A 268 -12.58 11.19 0.62
CA GLU A 268 -13.58 10.96 1.66
C GLU A 268 -14.07 12.25 2.32
N ASP A 269 -13.16 13.23 2.51
CA ASP A 269 -13.53 14.54 3.08
C ASP A 269 -14.51 15.30 2.18
N ASP A 270 -14.34 15.20 0.85
CA ASP A 270 -15.27 15.78 -0.13
C ASP A 270 -16.63 15.09 -0.06
N LEU A 271 -16.68 13.77 0.11
CA LEU A 271 -17.91 13.02 0.29
C LEU A 271 -18.67 13.50 1.53
N VAL A 272 -17.99 13.64 2.67
CA VAL A 272 -18.57 14.13 3.92
C VAL A 272 -19.10 15.55 3.76
N THR A 273 -18.32 16.42 3.12
CA THR A 273 -18.69 17.82 2.86
C THR A 273 -19.93 17.89 1.96
N LEU A 274 -19.96 17.12 0.87
CA LEU A 274 -21.11 17.05 -0.04
C LEU A 274 -22.38 16.61 0.67
N ILE A 275 -22.31 15.54 1.47
CA ILE A 275 -23.47 15.03 2.23
C ILE A 275 -24.00 16.09 3.21
N LYS A 276 -23.11 16.76 3.96
CA LYS A 276 -23.49 17.85 4.87
C LYS A 276 -24.16 18.99 4.14
N ARG A 277 -23.66 19.38 2.97
CA ARG A 277 -24.24 20.45 2.15
C ARG A 277 -25.59 20.05 1.56
N CYS A 278 -25.75 18.82 1.05
CA CYS A 278 -27.04 18.31 0.59
C CYS A 278 -28.10 18.38 1.71
N ARG A 279 -27.74 17.93 2.92
CA ARG A 279 -28.67 18.02 4.10
C ARG A 279 -29.05 19.46 4.42
N LYS A 280 -28.06 20.39 4.41
CA LYS A 280 -28.35 21.82 4.67
C LYS A 280 -29.25 22.43 3.62
N LEU A 281 -29.20 21.98 2.37
CA LEU A 281 -30.04 22.44 1.26
C LEU A 281 -31.39 21.71 1.17
N GLY A 282 -31.65 20.74 2.05
CA GLY A 282 -32.86 19.93 2.01
C GLY A 282 -32.93 18.97 0.81
N LEU A 283 -31.80 18.66 0.18
CA LEU A 283 -31.70 17.76 -0.97
C LEU A 283 -31.54 16.32 -0.52
N GLN A 284 -32.34 15.42 -1.07
CA GLN A 284 -32.26 13.98 -0.79
C GLN A 284 -31.28 13.30 -1.75
N VAL A 285 -30.22 12.67 -1.18
CA VAL A 285 -29.26 11.87 -1.93
C VAL A 285 -29.96 10.62 -2.48
N GLY A 286 -29.63 10.25 -3.73
CA GLY A 286 -30.26 9.15 -4.48
C GLY A 286 -31.58 9.51 -5.18
N LYS A 287 -32.13 10.69 -4.89
CA LYS A 287 -33.37 11.19 -5.50
C LYS A 287 -33.20 12.56 -6.16
N ASP A 288 -32.76 13.54 -5.39
CA ASP A 288 -32.57 14.92 -5.89
C ASP A 288 -31.13 15.11 -6.41
N VAL A 289 -30.15 14.46 -5.76
CA VAL A 289 -28.72 14.50 -6.09
C VAL A 289 -28.16 13.09 -6.05
N GLY A 290 -27.43 12.69 -7.10
CA GLY A 290 -26.70 11.43 -7.14
C GLY A 290 -25.29 11.57 -6.56
N ILE A 291 -24.80 10.52 -5.91
CA ILE A 291 -23.42 10.46 -5.42
C ILE A 291 -22.77 9.14 -5.84
N ILE A 292 -21.61 9.26 -6.47
CA ILE A 292 -20.69 8.16 -6.78
C ILE A 292 -19.40 8.45 -6.03
N SER A 293 -18.87 7.50 -5.28
CA SER A 293 -17.60 7.67 -4.57
C SER A 293 -16.53 6.74 -5.11
N TYR A 294 -15.33 7.28 -5.33
CA TYR A 294 -14.16 6.51 -5.75
C TYR A 294 -13.59 5.75 -4.55
N ASN A 295 -13.14 4.52 -4.78
CA ASN A 295 -12.64 3.57 -3.81
C ASN A 295 -13.71 3.11 -2.78
N GLU A 296 -13.87 1.80 -2.69
CA GLU A 296 -14.77 1.14 -1.74
C GLU A 296 -14.19 1.14 -0.33
N THR A 297 -15.05 1.43 0.67
CA THR A 297 -14.73 1.23 2.08
C THR A 297 -15.97 0.71 2.83
N PRO A 298 -15.80 -0.06 3.93
CA PRO A 298 -16.94 -0.56 4.70
C PRO A 298 -17.90 0.54 5.17
N LEU A 299 -17.39 1.75 5.47
CA LEU A 299 -18.21 2.88 5.89
C LEU A 299 -19.20 3.31 4.78
N LYS A 300 -18.79 3.25 3.51
CA LYS A 300 -19.64 3.64 2.37
C LYS A 300 -20.81 2.66 2.13
N GLU A 301 -20.70 1.45 2.63
CA GLU A 301 -21.77 0.46 2.56
C GLU A 301 -22.97 0.85 3.44
N ILE A 302 -22.72 1.47 4.59
CA ILE A 302 -23.75 1.82 5.58
C ILE A 302 -24.16 3.30 5.53
N LEU A 303 -23.32 4.18 4.99
CA LEU A 303 -23.58 5.62 4.93
C LEU A 303 -24.74 5.91 3.98
N LEU A 304 -25.80 6.60 4.47
CA LEU A 304 -27.02 6.94 3.71
C LEU A 304 -27.68 5.72 3.04
N ASP A 305 -27.74 4.59 3.75
CA ASP A 305 -28.21 3.30 3.22
C ASP A 305 -27.42 2.78 2.02
N GLY A 306 -26.20 3.22 1.87
CA GLY A 306 -25.21 2.80 0.89
C GLY A 306 -24.88 3.83 -0.17
N ILE A 307 -23.58 4.12 -0.28
CA ILE A 307 -23.00 4.96 -1.34
C ILE A 307 -22.61 4.08 -2.51
N THR A 308 -23.04 4.45 -3.72
CA THR A 308 -22.55 3.85 -4.98
C THR A 308 -21.07 4.10 -5.11
N THR A 309 -20.30 3.04 -5.34
CA THR A 309 -18.84 3.13 -5.44
C THR A 309 -18.31 2.54 -6.73
N ILE A 310 -17.19 3.09 -7.16
CA ILE A 310 -16.34 2.60 -8.24
C ILE A 310 -14.94 2.38 -7.64
N SER A 311 -14.41 1.17 -7.75
CA SER A 311 -13.19 0.80 -7.01
C SER A 311 -12.40 -0.32 -7.70
N THR A 312 -11.08 -0.23 -7.64
CA THR A 312 -10.23 -1.38 -7.88
C THR A 312 -10.30 -2.38 -6.72
N ASP A 313 -9.92 -3.64 -6.97
CA ASP A 313 -9.75 -4.65 -5.92
C ASP A 313 -8.36 -4.53 -5.28
N PHE A 314 -8.28 -3.74 -4.20
CA PHE A 314 -7.03 -3.52 -3.48
C PHE A 314 -6.46 -4.80 -2.83
N SER A 315 -7.31 -5.70 -2.37
CA SER A 315 -6.86 -6.98 -1.80
C SER A 315 -6.21 -7.86 -2.86
N LEU A 316 -6.76 -7.87 -4.08
CA LEU A 316 -6.19 -8.62 -5.19
C LEU A 316 -4.82 -8.06 -5.61
N ILE A 317 -4.62 -6.73 -5.60
CA ILE A 317 -3.29 -6.14 -5.85
C ILE A 317 -2.25 -6.75 -4.91
N GLY A 318 -2.52 -6.72 -3.61
CA GLY A 318 -1.60 -7.26 -2.60
C GLY A 318 -1.36 -8.75 -2.76
N LYS A 319 -2.44 -9.54 -2.95
CA LYS A 319 -2.37 -10.99 -3.14
C LYS A 319 -1.54 -11.36 -4.38
N THR A 320 -1.82 -10.73 -5.52
CA THR A 320 -1.13 -11.00 -6.78
C THR A 320 0.35 -10.65 -6.70
N ALA A 321 0.70 -9.51 -6.09
CA ALA A 321 2.09 -9.12 -5.88
C ALA A 321 2.86 -10.15 -5.04
N ALA A 322 2.27 -10.58 -3.94
CA ALA A 322 2.87 -11.60 -3.07
C ALA A 322 3.04 -12.95 -3.77
N GLN A 323 2.06 -13.35 -4.58
CA GLN A 323 2.14 -14.56 -5.39
C GLN A 323 3.26 -14.49 -6.43
N CYS A 324 3.42 -13.34 -7.12
CA CYS A 324 4.50 -13.14 -8.08
C CYS A 324 5.88 -13.29 -7.43
N ILE A 325 6.08 -12.69 -6.25
CA ILE A 325 7.33 -12.81 -5.49
C ILE A 325 7.60 -14.27 -5.10
N ARG A 326 6.59 -14.97 -4.57
CA ARG A 326 6.71 -16.35 -4.13
C ARG A 326 7.01 -17.30 -5.30
N ASP A 327 6.37 -17.07 -6.45
CA ASP A 327 6.45 -17.92 -7.63
C ASP A 327 7.63 -17.54 -8.53
N GLY A 328 8.38 -16.45 -8.23
CA GLY A 328 9.51 -15.96 -9.01
C GLY A 328 9.13 -15.53 -10.44
N ARG A 329 7.94 -14.95 -10.63
CA ARG A 329 7.43 -14.55 -11.96
C ARG A 329 7.18 -13.06 -12.05
N SER A 330 7.41 -12.49 -13.22
CA SER A 330 7.10 -11.10 -13.54
C SER A 330 5.83 -11.00 -14.39
N ILE A 331 4.97 -10.02 -14.08
CA ILE A 331 3.74 -9.74 -14.82
C ILE A 331 3.52 -8.23 -14.99
N HIS A 332 2.85 -7.86 -16.08
CA HIS A 332 2.30 -6.52 -16.28
C HIS A 332 0.80 -6.65 -16.46
N GLN A 333 0.03 -6.25 -15.44
CA GLN A 333 -1.41 -6.51 -15.44
C GLN A 333 -2.20 -5.34 -14.87
N ALA A 334 -3.26 -4.94 -15.59
CA ALA A 334 -4.29 -4.07 -15.03
C ALA A 334 -5.09 -4.86 -13.97
N ASN A 335 -5.32 -4.23 -12.82
CA ASN A 335 -6.08 -4.84 -11.75
C ASN A 335 -7.59 -4.70 -12.03
N PRO A 336 -8.42 -5.70 -11.71
CA PRO A 336 -9.86 -5.61 -11.88
C PRO A 336 -10.48 -4.43 -11.16
N PHE A 337 -11.47 -3.81 -11.82
CA PHE A 337 -12.22 -2.68 -11.33
C PHE A 337 -13.69 -3.06 -11.14
N HIS A 338 -14.31 -2.63 -10.05
CA HIS A 338 -15.65 -3.05 -9.65
C HIS A 338 -16.56 -1.85 -9.39
N ILE A 339 -17.84 -2.04 -9.67
CA ILE A 339 -18.89 -1.06 -9.42
C ILE A 339 -19.88 -1.69 -8.46
N LYS A 340 -20.21 -0.96 -7.38
CA LYS A 340 -21.27 -1.35 -6.45
C LYS A 340 -22.34 -0.29 -6.47
N VAL A 341 -23.46 -0.58 -7.14
CA VAL A 341 -24.62 0.31 -7.18
C VAL A 341 -25.36 0.21 -5.86
N ARG A 342 -25.66 1.36 -5.25
CA ARG A 342 -26.39 1.49 -4.00
C ARG A 342 -27.36 2.67 -4.05
N LYS A 343 -28.03 2.99 -2.92
CA LYS A 343 -29.12 3.97 -2.87
C LYS A 343 -28.71 5.42 -3.14
N SER A 344 -27.43 5.75 -3.20
CA SER A 344 -26.96 7.12 -3.43
C SER A 344 -27.02 7.56 -4.90
N LEU A 345 -27.35 6.64 -5.84
CA LEU A 345 -27.45 6.94 -7.26
C LEU A 345 -28.74 6.36 -7.86
#